data_9f6dd737b8ceaabf8f6a30c0433c7c0e
#
_entry.id   9f6dd737b8ceaabf8f6a30c0433c7c0e
#
_cell.length_a   1.000
_cell.length_b   1.000
_cell.length_c   1.000
_cell.angle_alpha   90.00
_cell.angle_beta   90.00
_cell.angle_gamma   90.00
#
_symmetry.space_group_name_H-M   'P 1'
#
loop_
_entity.id
_entity.type
_entity.pdbx_description
1 polymer ?
#
loop_
_entity_poly.entity_id
_entity_poly.type
_entity_poly.pdbx_seq_one_letter_code
_entity_poly.pdbx_strand_id
1 'polypeptide(L)'
;MQRVRSFPPIESSRAQVLILGSMPGGASLAAGQYYAHPQNLFWRIMGDLLGAKPGLSYAARTRLLKANGIALWDVLESCVREGSLDSSIEEASIAVNDFASFYRARPRIARVFFNGAKAEASYRRYVLASARDAGGPREYFRLPSTSPAHAALAFEKKRDAWRVVTDSHQRAAPDSTQDPPRPGVARKRPLLRKN
;
A
#
# COMPACT_ATOMS: atom_id res chain seq x y z
N MET A 1 -24.72 -12.40 16.46
CA MET A 1 -23.51 -11.83 15.81
C MET A 1 -23.88 -11.35 14.42
N GLN A 2 -23.37 -10.22 13.98
CA GLN A 2 -23.70 -9.62 12.68
C GLN A 2 -22.59 -9.90 11.67
N ARG A 3 -22.96 -10.27 10.43
CA ARG A 3 -22.02 -10.31 9.31
C ARG A 3 -21.70 -8.89 8.86
N VAL A 4 -20.43 -8.54 8.84
CA VAL A 4 -19.93 -7.25 8.35
C VAL A 4 -19.19 -7.45 7.03
N ARG A 5 -19.20 -6.42 6.17
CA ARG A 5 -18.59 -6.45 4.85
C ARG A 5 -17.63 -5.26 4.68
N SER A 6 -16.49 -5.51 4.06
CA SER A 6 -15.49 -4.49 3.72
C SER A 6 -15.96 -3.58 2.57
N PHE A 7 -15.18 -2.55 2.28
CA PHE A 7 -15.41 -1.60 1.20
C PHE A 7 -14.69 -2.00 -0.08
N PRO A 8 -15.12 -1.47 -1.24
CA PRO A 8 -14.31 -1.50 -2.45
C PRO A 8 -12.92 -0.88 -2.22
N PRO A 9 -11.88 -1.30 -2.96
CA PRO A 9 -10.54 -0.74 -2.81
C PRO A 9 -10.49 0.74 -3.21
N ILE A 10 -9.69 1.52 -2.49
CA ILE A 10 -9.20 2.82 -2.97
C ILE A 10 -8.00 2.51 -3.85
N GLU A 11 -8.08 2.77 -5.15
CA GLU A 11 -7.04 2.35 -6.09
C GLU A 11 -7.02 3.19 -7.38
N SER A 12 -5.93 3.07 -8.13
CA SER A 12 -5.80 3.61 -9.49
C SER A 12 -5.02 2.63 -10.36
N SER A 13 -5.12 2.77 -11.68
CA SER A 13 -4.35 1.96 -12.64
C SER A 13 -2.82 2.13 -12.50
N ARG A 14 -2.38 3.20 -11.80
CA ARG A 14 -0.97 3.49 -11.53
C ARG A 14 -0.47 2.98 -10.19
N ALA A 15 -1.32 2.25 -9.44
CA ALA A 15 -0.93 1.75 -8.12
C ALA A 15 0.29 0.83 -8.21
N GLN A 16 1.30 1.09 -7.38
CA GLN A 16 2.54 0.33 -7.23
C GLN A 16 2.65 -0.29 -5.84
N VAL A 17 1.95 0.30 -4.88
CA VAL A 17 1.91 -0.10 -3.48
C VAL A 17 0.48 -0.44 -3.12
N LEU A 18 0.29 -1.51 -2.36
CA LEU A 18 -0.97 -1.88 -1.73
C LEU A 18 -0.81 -1.90 -0.22
N ILE A 19 -1.66 -1.16 0.48
CA ILE A 19 -1.79 -1.24 1.94
C ILE A 19 -3.03 -2.06 2.26
N LEU A 20 -2.90 -3.03 3.16
CA LEU A 20 -3.98 -3.93 3.55
C LEU A 20 -4.30 -3.83 5.03
N GLY A 21 -5.56 -3.51 5.35
CA GLY A 21 -6.16 -3.77 6.64
C GLY A 21 -6.69 -5.20 6.75
N SER A 22 -7.21 -5.57 7.90
CA SER A 22 -7.92 -6.84 8.11
C SER A 22 -9.40 -6.73 7.69
N MET A 23 -10.14 -5.88 8.39
CA MET A 23 -11.57 -5.60 8.21
C MET A 23 -11.89 -4.21 8.80
N PRO A 24 -12.78 -3.40 8.21
CA PRO A 24 -13.16 -2.12 8.77
C PRO A 24 -13.75 -2.25 10.16
N GLY A 25 -13.34 -1.39 11.09
CA GLY A 25 -13.96 -1.29 12.42
C GLY A 25 -15.35 -0.63 12.37
N GLY A 26 -16.10 -0.69 13.47
CA GLY A 26 -17.49 -0.20 13.55
C GLY A 26 -17.64 1.28 13.14
N ALA A 27 -16.74 2.17 13.59
CA ALA A 27 -16.75 3.57 13.19
C ALA A 27 -16.53 3.75 11.67
N SER A 28 -15.69 2.91 11.06
CA SER A 28 -15.46 2.92 9.61
C SER A 28 -16.69 2.45 8.84
N LEU A 29 -17.33 1.37 9.31
CA LEU A 29 -18.57 0.84 8.71
C LEU A 29 -19.71 1.86 8.79
N ALA A 30 -19.87 2.51 9.95
CA ALA A 30 -20.89 3.54 10.14
C ALA A 30 -20.68 4.77 9.25
N ALA A 31 -19.43 5.17 9.04
CA ALA A 31 -19.06 6.33 8.21
C ALA A 31 -18.94 6.00 6.71
N GLY A 32 -18.91 4.72 6.30
CA GLY A 32 -18.60 4.32 4.94
C GLY A 32 -17.18 4.72 4.50
N GLN A 33 -16.21 4.76 5.43
CA GLN A 33 -14.87 5.30 5.20
C GLN A 33 -13.78 4.44 5.85
N TYR A 34 -12.68 4.19 5.14
CA TYR A 34 -11.52 3.55 5.73
C TYR A 34 -10.94 4.38 6.88
N TYR A 35 -10.62 3.69 7.98
CA TYR A 35 -9.94 4.27 9.14
C TYR A 35 -10.63 5.51 9.73
N ALA A 36 -11.98 5.51 9.80
CA ALA A 36 -12.77 6.66 10.26
C ALA A 36 -12.73 6.89 11.79
N HIS A 37 -12.26 5.90 12.58
CA HIS A 37 -12.19 6.09 14.04
C HIS A 37 -11.26 7.28 14.38
N PRO A 38 -11.70 8.26 15.21
CA PRO A 38 -10.93 9.50 15.46
C PRO A 38 -9.50 9.26 15.97
N GLN A 39 -9.30 8.20 16.76
CA GLN A 39 -7.98 7.83 17.30
C GLN A 39 -7.18 6.92 16.37
N ASN A 40 -7.69 6.55 15.19
CA ASN A 40 -6.91 5.76 14.25
C ASN A 40 -5.84 6.64 13.59
N LEU A 41 -4.59 6.21 13.66
CA LEU A 41 -3.46 7.02 13.21
C LEU A 41 -3.20 6.95 11.70
N PHE A 42 -3.92 6.12 10.93
CA PHE A 42 -3.65 5.90 9.50
C PHE A 42 -3.62 7.20 8.71
N TRP A 43 -4.69 7.98 8.76
CA TRP A 43 -4.78 9.21 7.97
C TRP A 43 -3.82 10.30 8.43
N ARG A 44 -3.48 10.33 9.73
CA ARG A 44 -2.47 11.25 10.26
C ARG A 44 -1.09 10.87 9.75
N ILE A 45 -0.72 9.57 9.81
CA ILE A 45 0.56 9.07 9.30
C ILE A 45 0.68 9.33 7.80
N MET A 46 -0.33 8.93 7.00
CA MET A 46 -0.30 9.14 5.56
C MET A 46 -0.28 10.63 5.19
N GLY A 47 -0.96 11.47 5.97
CA GLY A 47 -0.91 12.92 5.82
C GLY A 47 0.52 13.46 5.99
N ASP A 48 1.19 13.09 7.07
CA ASP A 48 2.57 13.51 7.35
C ASP A 48 3.54 13.02 6.26
N LEU A 49 3.41 11.75 5.83
CA LEU A 49 4.31 11.16 4.84
C LEU A 49 4.12 11.70 3.42
N LEU A 50 2.90 12.11 3.07
CA LEU A 50 2.57 12.61 1.73
C LEU A 50 2.47 14.15 1.68
N GLY A 51 2.84 14.84 2.76
CA GLY A 51 2.83 16.31 2.82
C GLY A 51 1.43 16.91 2.77
N ALA A 52 0.42 16.21 3.26
CA ALA A 52 -0.96 16.69 3.26
C ALA A 52 -1.20 17.73 4.36
N LYS A 53 -1.95 18.78 4.05
CA LYS A 53 -2.40 19.74 5.06
C LYS A 53 -3.40 19.08 6.03
N PRO A 54 -3.40 19.44 7.31
CA PRO A 54 -4.43 19.05 8.26
C PRO A 54 -5.85 19.40 7.74
N GLY A 55 -6.85 18.59 8.12
CA GLY A 55 -8.25 18.91 7.81
C GLY A 55 -8.74 18.53 6.40
N LEU A 56 -7.95 17.80 5.60
CA LEU A 56 -8.44 17.30 4.31
C LEU A 56 -9.71 16.45 4.47
N SER A 57 -10.68 16.66 3.58
CA SER A 57 -11.85 15.79 3.47
C SER A 57 -11.44 14.35 3.10
N TYR A 58 -12.28 13.37 3.41
CA TYR A 58 -12.03 11.97 3.04
C TYR A 58 -11.77 11.79 1.54
N ALA A 59 -12.57 12.45 0.71
CA ALA A 59 -12.38 12.43 -0.75
C ALA A 59 -11.01 13.00 -1.18
N ALA A 60 -10.52 14.04 -0.50
CA ALA A 60 -9.19 14.59 -0.79
C ALA A 60 -8.07 13.63 -0.33
N ARG A 61 -8.22 12.98 0.83
CA ARG A 61 -7.27 11.97 1.33
C ARG A 61 -7.18 10.77 0.38
N THR A 62 -8.32 10.27 -0.13
CA THR A 62 -8.33 9.14 -1.08
C THR A 62 -7.71 9.52 -2.41
N ARG A 63 -7.95 10.75 -2.92
CA ARG A 63 -7.26 11.27 -4.12
C ARG A 63 -5.75 11.35 -3.92
N LEU A 64 -5.30 11.77 -2.74
CA LEU A 64 -3.88 11.85 -2.40
C LEU A 64 -3.20 10.48 -2.46
N LEU A 65 -3.79 9.43 -1.88
CA LEU A 65 -3.28 8.06 -2.01
C LEU A 65 -3.16 7.64 -3.47
N LYS A 66 -4.23 7.83 -4.25
CA LYS A 66 -4.27 7.47 -5.68
C LYS A 66 -3.21 8.22 -6.49
N ALA A 67 -3.02 9.50 -6.23
CA ALA A 67 -2.02 10.34 -6.91
C ALA A 67 -0.59 9.86 -6.65
N ASN A 68 -0.35 9.32 -5.45
CA ASN A 68 0.93 8.74 -5.05
C ASN A 68 1.03 7.22 -5.34
N GLY A 69 0.21 6.67 -6.24
CA GLY A 69 0.31 5.26 -6.64
C GLY A 69 0.08 4.27 -5.50
N ILE A 70 -0.63 4.68 -4.44
CA ILE A 70 -0.93 3.86 -3.27
C ILE A 70 -2.38 3.39 -3.37
N ALA A 71 -2.57 2.07 -3.38
CA ALA A 71 -3.87 1.43 -3.20
C ALA A 71 -4.07 1.07 -1.72
N LEU A 72 -5.35 1.07 -1.30
CA LEU A 72 -5.76 0.70 0.05
C LEU A 72 -6.96 -0.25 -0.03
N TRP A 73 -6.90 -1.36 0.70
CA TRP A 73 -7.97 -2.34 0.79
C TRP A 73 -7.92 -3.09 2.12
N ASP A 74 -8.83 -4.05 2.30
CA ASP A 74 -8.80 -5.01 3.40
C ASP A 74 -8.62 -6.43 2.84
N VAL A 75 -8.07 -7.31 3.67
CA VAL A 75 -7.90 -8.73 3.30
C VAL A 75 -9.25 -9.41 3.24
N LEU A 76 -10.11 -9.16 4.24
CA LEU A 76 -11.40 -9.81 4.36
C LEU A 76 -12.46 -9.05 3.55
N GLU A 77 -13.23 -9.77 2.74
CA GLU A 77 -14.44 -9.26 2.10
C GLU A 77 -15.57 -9.15 3.13
N SER A 78 -15.75 -10.25 3.91
CA SER A 78 -16.77 -10.29 4.95
C SER A 78 -16.38 -11.28 6.06
N CYS A 79 -16.92 -11.06 7.24
CA CYS A 79 -16.84 -11.99 8.37
C CYS A 79 -18.00 -11.76 9.34
N VAL A 80 -18.20 -12.70 10.28
CA VAL A 80 -19.02 -12.49 11.46
C VAL A 80 -18.13 -11.97 12.59
N ARG A 81 -18.53 -10.85 13.20
CA ARG A 81 -17.76 -10.22 14.27
C ARG A 81 -18.68 -9.44 15.20
N GLU A 82 -18.39 -9.54 16.49
CA GLU A 82 -18.96 -8.65 17.51
C GLU A 82 -18.01 -7.47 17.76
N GLY A 83 -18.53 -6.26 17.75
CA GLY A 83 -17.73 -5.05 17.96
C GLY A 83 -16.72 -4.78 16.83
N SER A 84 -15.54 -4.26 17.20
CA SER A 84 -14.53 -3.77 16.24
C SER A 84 -13.17 -4.45 16.34
N LEU A 85 -12.97 -5.35 17.31
CA LEU A 85 -11.69 -6.00 17.52
C LEU A 85 -11.48 -7.16 16.55
N ASP A 86 -10.29 -7.25 15.99
CA ASP A 86 -9.88 -8.36 15.12
C ASP A 86 -9.90 -9.73 15.84
N SER A 87 -9.70 -9.74 17.16
CA SER A 87 -9.80 -10.95 17.97
C SER A 87 -11.21 -11.52 18.09
N SER A 88 -12.23 -10.70 17.82
CA SER A 88 -13.65 -11.12 17.83
C SER A 88 -14.14 -11.64 16.49
N ILE A 89 -13.28 -11.74 15.48
CA ILE A 89 -13.63 -12.31 14.17
C ILE A 89 -13.79 -13.83 14.31
N GLU A 90 -14.97 -14.32 13.93
CA GLU A 90 -15.25 -15.74 13.83
C GLU A 90 -14.55 -16.33 12.59
N GLU A 91 -13.46 -17.06 12.79
CA GLU A 91 -12.58 -17.55 11.73
C GLU A 91 -13.32 -18.38 10.67
N ALA A 92 -14.31 -19.21 11.08
CA ALA A 92 -15.10 -20.03 10.16
C ALA A 92 -16.02 -19.21 9.23
N SER A 93 -16.27 -17.94 9.56
CA SER A 93 -17.13 -17.04 8.81
C SER A 93 -16.42 -16.21 7.77
N ILE A 94 -15.08 -16.28 7.71
CA ILE A 94 -14.24 -15.43 6.85
C ILE A 94 -14.49 -15.74 5.38
N ALA A 95 -14.78 -14.69 4.61
CA ALA A 95 -14.61 -14.63 3.17
C ALA A 95 -13.55 -13.57 2.84
N VAL A 96 -12.65 -13.88 1.90
CA VAL A 96 -11.59 -12.96 1.47
C VAL A 96 -11.93 -12.29 0.15
N ASN A 97 -11.38 -11.11 -0.06
CA ASN A 97 -11.49 -10.39 -1.32
C ASN A 97 -10.80 -11.14 -2.47
N ASP A 98 -11.25 -10.91 -3.71
CA ASP A 98 -10.66 -11.51 -4.92
C ASP A 98 -9.35 -10.80 -5.31
N PHE A 99 -8.28 -11.18 -4.63
CA PHE A 99 -6.94 -10.65 -4.90
C PHE A 99 -6.39 -11.08 -6.25
N ALA A 100 -6.79 -12.25 -6.75
CA ALA A 100 -6.30 -12.72 -8.04
C ALA A 100 -6.77 -11.80 -9.18
N SER A 101 -8.05 -11.45 -9.21
CA SER A 101 -8.60 -10.49 -10.17
C SER A 101 -8.07 -9.07 -9.93
N PHE A 102 -7.93 -8.66 -8.67
CA PHE A 102 -7.39 -7.35 -8.33
C PHE A 102 -5.96 -7.16 -8.85
N TYR A 103 -5.07 -8.13 -8.64
CA TYR A 103 -3.69 -8.03 -9.11
C TYR A 103 -3.55 -8.13 -10.63
N ARG A 104 -4.36 -8.95 -11.29
CA ARG A 104 -4.39 -8.97 -12.77
C ARG A 104 -4.76 -7.59 -13.33
N ALA A 105 -5.70 -6.91 -12.70
CA ALA A 105 -6.10 -5.54 -13.08
C ALA A 105 -5.08 -4.47 -12.65
N ARG A 106 -4.18 -4.76 -11.72
CA ARG A 106 -3.17 -3.84 -11.15
C ARG A 106 -1.77 -4.47 -11.13
N PRO A 107 -1.22 -4.86 -12.30
CA PRO A 107 0.03 -5.63 -12.39
C PRO A 107 1.26 -4.87 -11.91
N ARG A 108 1.17 -3.54 -11.75
CA ARG A 108 2.27 -2.70 -11.24
C ARG A 108 2.45 -2.77 -9.72
N ILE A 109 1.51 -3.37 -8.98
CA ILE A 109 1.65 -3.51 -7.54
C ILE A 109 2.75 -4.53 -7.24
N ALA A 110 3.90 -4.02 -6.80
CA ALA A 110 5.08 -4.81 -6.45
C ALA A 110 5.30 -4.93 -4.94
N ARG A 111 4.65 -4.06 -4.13
CA ARG A 111 4.82 -4.04 -2.68
C ARG A 111 3.47 -4.05 -1.96
N VAL A 112 3.38 -4.92 -0.97
CA VAL A 112 2.19 -5.10 -0.14
C VAL A 112 2.55 -4.86 1.32
N PHE A 113 1.90 -3.90 1.95
CA PHE A 113 2.10 -3.53 3.34
C PHE A 113 0.88 -3.90 4.17
N PHE A 114 1.10 -4.68 5.22
CA PHE A 114 0.03 -5.07 6.14
C PHE A 114 -0.04 -4.12 7.33
N ASN A 115 -1.18 -3.49 7.54
CA ASN A 115 -1.46 -2.66 8.71
C ASN A 115 -1.76 -3.54 9.92
N GLY A 116 -0.72 -4.12 10.51
CA GLY A 116 -0.79 -4.99 11.68
C GLY A 116 -0.78 -6.49 11.37
N ALA A 117 -0.67 -7.28 12.44
CA ALA A 117 -0.44 -8.71 12.36
C ALA A 117 -1.66 -9.51 11.84
N LYS A 118 -2.90 -9.08 12.16
CA LYS A 118 -4.10 -9.80 11.69
C LYS A 118 -4.25 -9.73 10.17
N ALA A 119 -3.99 -8.56 9.58
CA ALA A 119 -4.01 -8.40 8.12
C ALA A 119 -3.00 -9.35 7.45
N GLU A 120 -1.76 -9.39 7.95
CA GLU A 120 -0.73 -10.29 7.43
C GLU A 120 -1.12 -11.76 7.59
N ALA A 121 -1.53 -12.17 8.80
CA ALA A 121 -1.88 -13.56 9.08
C ALA A 121 -3.04 -14.05 8.20
N SER A 122 -4.10 -13.23 8.05
CA SER A 122 -5.23 -13.56 7.19
C SER A 122 -4.81 -13.66 5.72
N TYR A 123 -3.99 -12.72 5.23
CA TYR A 123 -3.50 -12.75 3.86
C TYR A 123 -2.65 -14.01 3.59
N ARG A 124 -1.69 -14.31 4.45
CA ARG A 124 -0.84 -15.50 4.31
C ARG A 124 -1.63 -16.80 4.32
N ARG A 125 -2.65 -16.87 5.19
CA ARG A 125 -3.47 -18.08 5.37
C ARG A 125 -4.45 -18.29 4.22
N TYR A 126 -5.11 -17.26 3.75
CA TYR A 126 -6.27 -17.41 2.87
C TYR A 126 -6.07 -16.90 1.44
N VAL A 127 -5.05 -16.05 1.21
CA VAL A 127 -4.88 -15.35 -0.07
C VAL A 127 -3.59 -15.72 -0.77
N LEU A 128 -2.47 -15.86 -0.03
CA LEU A 128 -1.13 -15.93 -0.61
C LEU A 128 -1.00 -17.02 -1.70
N ALA A 129 -1.56 -18.20 -1.49
CA ALA A 129 -1.46 -19.30 -2.45
C ALA A 129 -2.19 -18.99 -3.75
N SER A 130 -3.43 -18.48 -3.68
CA SER A 130 -4.26 -18.17 -4.85
C SER A 130 -3.84 -16.91 -5.62
N ALA A 131 -3.15 -15.98 -4.93
CA ALA A 131 -2.71 -14.73 -5.52
C ALA A 131 -1.27 -14.77 -6.07
N ARG A 132 -0.52 -15.87 -5.82
CA ARG A 132 0.91 -15.97 -6.16
C ARG A 132 1.16 -15.73 -7.64
N ASP A 133 0.35 -16.32 -8.51
CA ASP A 133 0.54 -16.31 -9.96
C ASP A 133 -0.21 -15.17 -10.67
N ALA A 134 -0.88 -14.32 -9.90
CA ALA A 134 -1.64 -13.20 -10.43
C ALA A 134 -0.78 -11.93 -10.52
N GLY A 135 -0.18 -11.66 -11.69
CA GLY A 135 0.42 -10.34 -11.99
C GLY A 135 1.82 -10.08 -11.43
N GLY A 136 2.68 -11.10 -11.31
CA GLY A 136 4.12 -10.96 -11.04
C GLY A 136 4.52 -11.01 -9.55
N PRO A 137 5.84 -10.97 -9.26
CA PRO A 137 6.38 -11.08 -7.91
C PRO A 137 6.05 -9.85 -7.05
N ARG A 138 5.87 -10.08 -5.75
CA ARG A 138 5.58 -9.02 -4.76
C ARG A 138 6.41 -9.18 -3.50
N GLU A 139 6.82 -8.06 -2.94
CA GLU A 139 7.42 -7.98 -1.63
C GLU A 139 6.34 -7.70 -0.58
N TYR A 140 6.46 -8.34 0.59
CA TYR A 140 5.46 -8.28 1.66
C TYR A 140 6.08 -7.77 2.96
N PHE A 141 5.47 -6.75 3.56
CA PHE A 141 5.98 -6.09 4.76
C PHE A 141 4.86 -5.92 5.79
N ARG A 142 5.14 -6.28 7.05
CA ARG A 142 4.24 -5.95 8.14
C ARG A 142 4.65 -4.63 8.79
N LEU A 143 3.69 -3.72 8.94
CA LEU A 143 3.84 -2.44 9.63
C LEU A 143 3.12 -2.47 10.99
N PRO A 144 3.55 -1.62 11.95
CA PRO A 144 2.82 -1.43 13.19
C PRO A 144 1.39 -0.99 12.91
N SER A 145 0.42 -1.63 13.57
CA SER A 145 -1.00 -1.29 13.40
C SER A 145 -1.29 0.17 13.79
N THR A 146 -2.09 0.83 12.97
CA THR A 146 -2.58 2.20 13.22
C THR A 146 -3.82 2.24 14.11
N SER A 147 -4.39 1.07 14.44
CA SER A 147 -5.56 0.96 15.31
C SER A 147 -5.29 1.49 16.72
N PRO A 148 -6.26 2.17 17.37
CA PRO A 148 -6.15 2.55 18.77
C PRO A 148 -5.98 1.36 19.72
N ALA A 149 -6.41 0.16 19.34
CA ALA A 149 -6.15 -1.07 20.11
C ALA A 149 -4.65 -1.41 20.25
N HIS A 150 -3.77 -0.78 19.47
CA HIS A 150 -2.32 -0.96 19.49
C HIS A 150 -1.60 0.32 19.95
N ALA A 151 -2.04 0.92 21.05
CA ALA A 151 -1.52 2.18 21.58
C ALA A 151 -0.09 2.11 22.16
N ALA A 152 0.46 0.91 22.41
CA ALA A 152 1.76 0.74 23.07
C ALA A 152 2.95 1.38 22.33
N LEU A 153 2.86 1.56 21.00
CA LEU A 153 3.92 2.21 20.23
C LEU A 153 3.56 3.68 19.97
N ALA A 154 4.47 4.60 20.34
CA ALA A 154 4.31 6.04 20.14
C ALA A 154 4.10 6.39 18.66
N PHE A 155 3.40 7.51 18.41
CA PHE A 155 3.06 7.98 17.08
C PHE A 155 4.27 8.13 16.17
N GLU A 156 5.34 8.77 16.66
CA GLU A 156 6.57 9.04 15.93
C GLU A 156 7.23 7.73 15.44
N LYS A 157 7.32 6.74 16.33
CA LYS A 157 7.87 5.42 15.99
C LYS A 157 7.01 4.70 14.96
N LYS A 158 5.68 4.80 15.06
CA LYS A 158 4.78 4.25 14.02
C LYS A 158 4.99 4.96 12.70
N ARG A 159 4.97 6.31 12.68
CA ARG A 159 5.19 7.10 11.47
C ARG A 159 6.52 6.77 10.81
N ASP A 160 7.60 6.64 11.59
CA ASP A 160 8.92 6.34 11.04
C ASP A 160 8.99 4.94 10.44
N ALA A 161 8.33 3.95 11.06
CA ALA A 161 8.19 2.61 10.47
C ALA A 161 7.37 2.60 9.16
N TRP A 162 6.41 3.52 9.03
CA TRP A 162 5.57 3.64 7.85
C TRP A 162 6.23 4.40 6.68
N ARG A 163 7.36 5.09 6.87
CA ARG A 163 8.09 5.80 5.80
C ARG A 163 8.40 4.90 4.61
N VAL A 164 8.67 3.63 4.83
CA VAL A 164 8.96 2.65 3.78
C VAL A 164 7.85 2.56 2.73
N VAL A 165 6.61 2.96 3.04
CA VAL A 165 5.49 3.01 2.09
C VAL A 165 5.75 4.03 1.00
N THR A 166 6.37 5.16 1.32
CA THR A 166 6.63 6.28 0.40
C THR A 166 8.03 6.21 -0.24
N ASP A 167 9.01 5.60 0.41
CA ASP A 167 10.39 5.47 -0.09
C ASP A 167 10.47 4.64 -1.38
N SER A 168 9.43 3.86 -1.64
CA SER A 168 9.31 3.06 -2.86
C SER A 168 9.19 3.87 -4.16
N HIS A 169 8.78 5.12 -4.09
CA HIS A 169 8.65 5.99 -5.27
C HIS A 169 9.99 6.62 -5.69
N GLN A 170 10.98 6.73 -4.80
CA GLN A 170 12.26 7.33 -5.10
C GLN A 170 13.23 6.38 -5.83
N ARG A 171 13.01 5.05 -5.75
CA ARG A 171 13.86 4.05 -6.41
C ARG A 171 13.44 3.67 -7.83
N ALA A 172 12.32 4.15 -8.33
CA ALA A 172 11.79 3.81 -9.65
C ALA A 172 12.10 4.84 -10.75
N ALA A 173 12.85 5.90 -10.47
CA ALA A 173 13.40 6.78 -11.51
C ALA A 173 14.73 6.16 -11.97
N PRO A 174 14.85 5.63 -13.21
CA PRO A 174 16.15 5.32 -13.75
C PRO A 174 16.95 6.63 -13.85
N ASP A 175 18.15 6.61 -13.31
CA ASP A 175 19.14 7.68 -13.50
C ASP A 175 19.44 7.83 -15.01
N SER A 176 18.78 8.81 -15.64
CA SER A 176 18.92 9.13 -17.06
C SER A 176 20.13 10.01 -17.35
N THR A 177 21.16 9.98 -16.47
CA THR A 177 22.38 10.80 -16.64
C THR A 177 23.67 10.00 -16.84
N GLN A 178 23.58 8.82 -17.48
CA GLN A 178 24.78 8.18 -18.05
C GLN A 178 24.59 7.96 -19.55
N ASP A 179 24.75 9.04 -20.31
CA ASP A 179 25.01 8.95 -21.73
C ASP A 179 26.45 8.37 -21.89
N PRO A 180 26.66 7.25 -22.56
CA PRO A 180 28.00 6.71 -22.75
C PRO A 180 28.81 7.68 -23.62
N PRO A 181 30.13 7.88 -23.36
CA PRO A 181 30.97 8.78 -24.13
C PRO A 181 30.97 8.34 -25.60
N ARG A 182 30.62 9.23 -26.51
CA ARG A 182 30.66 9.02 -27.96
C ARG A 182 32.08 8.68 -28.36
N PRO A 183 32.32 7.62 -29.15
CA PRO A 183 33.66 7.29 -29.62
C PRO A 183 34.20 8.43 -30.49
N GLY A 184 35.39 8.94 -30.11
CA GLY A 184 36.02 10.06 -30.75
C GLY A 184 36.32 9.76 -32.21
N VAL A 185 35.92 10.69 -33.10
CA VAL A 185 36.30 10.70 -34.52
C VAL A 185 37.78 10.99 -34.65
N ALA A 186 38.55 9.99 -35.05
CA ALA A 186 39.97 10.12 -35.35
C ALA A 186 40.21 11.12 -36.46
N ARG A 187 40.77 12.28 -36.17
CA ARG A 187 41.23 13.25 -37.18
C ARG A 187 42.43 12.66 -37.93
N LYS A 188 42.26 12.40 -39.24
CA LYS A 188 43.35 12.05 -40.18
C LYS A 188 44.30 13.24 -40.30
N ARG A 189 45.60 13.04 -40.00
CA ARG A 189 46.67 14.00 -40.28
C ARG A 189 46.94 14.07 -41.78
N PRO A 190 47.17 15.24 -42.37
CA PRO A 190 47.56 15.36 -43.77
C PRO A 190 49.04 14.93 -43.96
N LEU A 191 49.25 14.16 -45.04
CA LEU A 191 50.59 13.76 -45.50
C LEU A 191 51.31 14.96 -46.11
N LEU A 192 52.45 15.35 -45.54
CA LEU A 192 53.41 16.27 -46.14
C LEU A 192 54.12 15.59 -47.31
N ARG A 193 53.94 16.09 -48.52
CA ARG A 193 54.78 15.76 -49.68
C ARG A 193 56.13 16.51 -49.51
N LYS A 194 57.23 15.73 -49.62
CA LYS A 194 58.57 16.29 -49.85
C LYS A 194 58.84 16.29 -51.34
N ASN A 195 59.25 17.42 -51.84
CA ASN A 195 60.08 17.55 -53.05
C ASN A 195 61.52 17.29 -52.66
#